data_3cf01cb358046eea3e8d0ed8023d6161
#
_entry.id   3cf01cb358046eea3e8d0ed8023d6161
#
_cell.length_a   1.000
_cell.length_b   1.000
_cell.length_c   1.000
_cell.angle_alpha   90.00
_cell.angle_beta   90.00
_cell.angle_gamma   90.00
#
_symmetry.space_group_name_H-M   'P 1'
#
loop_
_entity.id
_entity.type
_entity.pdbx_description
1 polymer ?
#
loop_
_entity_poly.entity_id
_entity_poly.type
_entity_poly.pdbx_seq_one_letter_code
_entity_poly.pdbx_strand_id
1 'polypeptide(L)'
;PKIIGCEINLQVFQQAESNTSLAGLTNYIQLINDDFSKIQFSCSKGLILCNPPYGKKLGKENELISTYQEIGNFLKANFSGWEFWLLSGNPRLTKYLKMKSSLKIPLSNGGIDCRWIKYLIR
;
A
#
# COMPACT_ATOMS: atom_id res chain seq x y z
N PRO A 1 -6.99 -4.32 -17.80
CA PRO A 1 -5.86 -4.21 -16.86
C PRO A 1 -5.86 -5.36 -15.88
N LYS A 2 -4.68 -5.79 -15.46
CA LYS A 2 -4.52 -6.83 -14.47
C LYS A 2 -4.52 -6.22 -13.08
N ILE A 3 -5.36 -6.76 -12.19
CA ILE A 3 -5.44 -6.30 -10.80
C ILE A 3 -4.86 -7.38 -9.91
N ILE A 4 -3.89 -7.01 -9.07
CA ILE A 4 -3.22 -7.94 -8.16
C ILE A 4 -3.35 -7.40 -6.74
N GLY A 5 -3.86 -8.25 -5.83
CA GLY A 5 -3.88 -7.95 -4.40
C GLY A 5 -2.90 -8.82 -3.65
N CYS A 6 -2.20 -8.24 -2.69
CA CYS A 6 -1.19 -8.94 -1.91
C CYS A 6 -1.51 -8.78 -0.42
N GLU A 7 -1.54 -9.91 0.31
CA GLU A 7 -1.79 -9.93 1.74
C GLU A 7 -0.91 -11.00 2.41
N ILE A 8 -0.17 -10.59 3.42
CA ILE A 8 0.75 -11.47 4.13
C ILE A 8 0.04 -12.37 5.15
N ASN A 9 -1.05 -11.89 5.76
CA ASN A 9 -1.79 -12.64 6.77
C ASN A 9 -2.73 -13.64 6.09
N LEU A 10 -2.55 -14.93 6.37
CA LEU A 10 -3.33 -16.00 5.72
C LEU A 10 -4.83 -15.86 5.97
N GLN A 11 -5.24 -15.54 7.18
CA GLN A 11 -6.67 -15.42 7.52
C GLN A 11 -7.31 -14.24 6.77
N VAL A 12 -6.64 -13.11 6.71
CA VAL A 12 -7.11 -11.93 5.98
C VAL A 12 -7.14 -12.21 4.49
N PHE A 13 -6.12 -12.91 3.96
CA PHE A 13 -6.08 -13.36 2.58
C PHE A 13 -7.28 -14.23 2.23
N GLN A 14 -7.63 -15.20 3.08
CA GLN A 14 -8.78 -16.08 2.86
C GLN A 14 -10.10 -15.31 2.88
N GLN A 15 -10.22 -14.29 3.74
CA GLN A 15 -11.38 -13.40 3.75
C GLN A 15 -11.46 -12.60 2.44
N ALA A 16 -10.33 -12.12 1.94
CA ALA A 16 -10.27 -11.39 0.67
C ALA A 16 -10.67 -12.30 -0.50
N GLU A 17 -10.23 -13.57 -0.50
CA GLU A 17 -10.65 -14.55 -1.51
C GLU A 17 -12.15 -14.77 -1.49
N SER A 18 -12.72 -14.94 -0.29
CA SER A 18 -14.16 -15.14 -0.13
C SER A 18 -14.95 -13.92 -0.64
N ASN A 19 -14.51 -12.73 -0.26
CA ASN A 19 -15.16 -11.48 -0.70
C ASN A 19 -15.08 -11.31 -2.22
N THR A 20 -13.93 -11.62 -2.81
CA THR A 20 -13.73 -11.56 -4.27
C THR A 20 -14.67 -12.51 -5.00
N SER A 21 -14.81 -13.72 -4.49
CA SER A 21 -15.70 -14.74 -5.05
C SER A 21 -17.17 -14.29 -4.95
N LEU A 22 -17.60 -13.81 -3.78
CA LEU A 22 -18.95 -13.33 -3.56
C LEU A 22 -19.31 -12.14 -4.44
N ALA A 23 -18.33 -11.29 -4.74
CA ALA A 23 -18.51 -10.15 -5.64
C ALA A 23 -18.47 -10.52 -7.12
N GLY A 24 -18.19 -11.78 -7.46
CA GLY A 24 -18.08 -12.23 -8.84
C GLY A 24 -16.85 -11.74 -9.57
N LEU A 25 -15.77 -11.44 -8.84
CA LEU A 25 -14.56 -10.80 -9.39
C LEU A 25 -13.35 -11.73 -9.48
N THR A 26 -13.52 -13.03 -9.24
CA THR A 26 -12.42 -13.99 -9.20
C THR A 26 -11.60 -14.01 -10.50
N ASN A 27 -12.24 -13.79 -11.66
CA ASN A 27 -11.54 -13.78 -12.95
C ASN A 27 -10.82 -12.45 -13.24
N TYR A 28 -11.03 -11.42 -12.42
CA TYR A 28 -10.49 -10.07 -12.64
C TYR A 28 -9.38 -9.71 -11.67
N ILE A 29 -9.32 -10.39 -10.51
CA ILE A 29 -8.39 -10.07 -9.44
C ILE A 29 -7.58 -11.32 -9.10
N GLN A 30 -6.25 -11.20 -9.16
CA GLN A 30 -5.34 -12.23 -8.66
C GLN A 30 -4.92 -11.86 -7.24
N LEU A 31 -5.18 -12.76 -6.28
CA LEU A 31 -4.76 -12.56 -4.90
C LEU A 31 -3.53 -13.42 -4.60
N ILE A 32 -2.58 -12.84 -3.89
CA ILE A 32 -1.32 -13.50 -3.53
C ILE A 32 -1.14 -13.41 -2.02
N ASN A 33 -0.93 -14.56 -1.39
CA ASN A 33 -0.61 -14.62 0.03
C ASN A 33 0.90 -14.65 0.22
N ASP A 34 1.49 -13.48 0.31
CA ASP A 34 2.93 -13.32 0.54
C ASP A 34 3.24 -11.90 1.00
N ASP A 35 4.47 -11.70 1.45
CA ASP A 35 5.01 -10.37 1.70
C ASP A 35 5.12 -9.62 0.37
N PHE A 36 4.68 -8.35 0.35
CA PHE A 36 4.71 -7.55 -0.87
C PHE A 36 6.12 -7.44 -1.48
N SER A 37 7.15 -7.47 -0.65
CA SER A 37 8.55 -7.35 -1.09
C SER A 37 9.04 -8.56 -1.90
N LYS A 38 8.31 -9.68 -1.88
CA LYS A 38 8.67 -10.89 -2.61
C LYS A 38 7.98 -11.02 -3.96
N ILE A 39 7.07 -10.10 -4.28
CA ILE A 39 6.30 -10.15 -5.52
C ILE A 39 7.10 -9.47 -6.62
N GLN A 40 7.19 -10.13 -7.78
CA GLN A 40 7.87 -9.59 -8.95
C GLN A 40 6.86 -9.28 -10.06
N PHE A 41 7.09 -8.17 -10.74
CA PHE A 41 6.25 -7.72 -11.84
C PHE A 41 7.11 -7.45 -13.07
N SER A 42 6.58 -7.81 -14.22
CA SER A 42 7.29 -7.63 -15.50
C SER A 42 6.85 -6.36 -16.26
N CYS A 43 5.95 -5.59 -15.71
CA CYS A 43 5.43 -4.38 -16.34
C CYS A 43 6.30 -3.16 -16.02
N SER A 44 6.46 -2.26 -17.01
CA SER A 44 7.24 -1.02 -16.84
C SER A 44 6.44 0.13 -16.23
N LYS A 45 5.11 0.04 -16.23
CA LYS A 45 4.21 1.05 -15.68
C LYS A 45 3.05 0.40 -14.96
N GLY A 46 2.58 1.04 -13.92
CA GLY A 46 1.44 0.58 -13.15
C GLY A 46 1.07 1.52 -12.04
N LEU A 47 0.09 1.09 -11.27
CA LEU A 47 -0.46 1.84 -10.16
C LEU A 47 -0.45 0.96 -8.92
N ILE A 48 0.07 1.48 -7.82
CA ILE A 48 0.08 0.79 -6.52
C ILE A 48 -0.79 1.57 -5.55
N LEU A 49 -1.73 0.89 -4.90
CA LEU A 49 -2.59 1.48 -3.86
C LEU A 49 -2.25 0.80 -2.52
N CYS A 50 -2.08 1.59 -1.48
CA CYS A 50 -1.73 1.08 -0.17
C CYS A 50 -2.45 1.84 0.95
N ASN A 51 -2.98 1.08 1.91
CA ASN A 51 -3.55 1.62 3.14
C ASN A 51 -2.81 0.98 4.32
N PRO A 52 -1.62 1.48 4.68
CA PRO A 52 -0.81 0.88 5.73
C PRO A 52 -1.31 1.25 7.12
N PRO A 53 -0.84 0.58 8.17
CA PRO A 53 -1.16 0.97 9.53
C PRO A 53 -0.65 2.37 9.87
N TYR A 54 -1.40 3.09 10.72
CA TYR A 54 -1.12 4.50 11.05
C TYR A 54 -0.40 4.68 12.38
N GLY A 55 -0.21 3.62 13.15
CA GLY A 55 0.45 3.71 14.46
C GLY A 55 -0.37 4.42 15.52
N LYS A 56 -1.69 4.20 15.56
CA LYS A 56 -2.59 4.86 16.51
C LYS A 56 -2.37 4.45 17.96
N LYS A 57 -1.89 3.25 18.21
CA LYS A 57 -1.64 2.76 19.55
C LYS A 57 -0.32 3.32 20.06
N LEU A 58 -0.28 3.64 21.34
CA LEU A 58 0.93 4.15 21.99
C LEU A 58 2.11 3.18 21.75
N GLY A 59 3.24 3.71 21.32
CA GLY A 59 4.46 2.94 21.04
C GLY A 59 4.53 2.30 19.66
N LYS A 60 3.40 2.19 18.93
CA LYS A 60 3.36 1.53 17.62
C LYS A 60 3.96 2.37 16.51
N GLU A 61 3.98 3.69 16.65
CA GLU A 61 4.54 4.58 15.62
C GLU A 61 6.02 4.28 15.37
N ASN A 62 6.82 4.11 16.44
CA ASN A 62 8.24 3.79 16.29
C ASN A 62 8.49 2.46 15.61
N GLU A 63 7.63 1.47 15.86
CA GLU A 63 7.72 0.16 15.21
C GLU A 63 7.44 0.26 13.70
N LEU A 64 6.63 1.22 13.29
CA LEU A 64 6.26 1.39 11.89
C LEU A 64 7.27 2.18 11.07
N ILE A 65 8.22 2.87 11.70
CA ILE A 65 9.24 3.64 11.00
C ILE A 65 10.00 2.73 10.03
N SER A 66 10.47 1.57 10.49
CA SER A 66 11.19 0.63 9.64
C SER A 66 10.31 0.10 8.52
N THR A 67 9.03 -0.14 8.78
CA THR A 67 8.07 -0.58 7.76
C THR A 67 7.96 0.44 6.63
N TYR A 68 7.82 1.72 6.97
CA TYR A 68 7.72 2.78 5.96
C TYR A 68 9.04 2.95 5.19
N GLN A 69 10.18 2.81 5.87
CA GLN A 69 11.49 2.82 5.21
C GLN A 69 11.63 1.66 4.23
N GLU A 70 11.22 0.47 4.60
CA GLU A 70 11.24 -0.71 3.73
C GLU A 70 10.34 -0.53 2.51
N ILE A 71 9.13 -0.01 2.71
CA ILE A 71 8.21 0.29 1.61
C ILE A 71 8.87 1.25 0.61
N GLY A 72 9.40 2.36 1.11
CA GLY A 72 10.04 3.36 0.26
C GLY A 72 11.22 2.80 -0.52
N ASN A 73 12.09 2.05 0.14
CA ASN A 73 13.26 1.44 -0.50
C ASN A 73 12.85 0.42 -1.56
N PHE A 74 11.88 -0.43 -1.24
CA PHE A 74 11.38 -1.45 -2.16
C PHE A 74 10.76 -0.83 -3.41
N LEU A 75 9.93 0.20 -3.23
CA LEU A 75 9.29 0.88 -4.35
C LEU A 75 10.32 1.55 -5.26
N LYS A 76 11.28 2.27 -4.70
CA LYS A 76 12.31 2.95 -5.48
C LYS A 76 13.22 1.97 -6.23
N ALA A 77 13.48 0.81 -5.64
CA ALA A 77 14.34 -0.20 -6.26
C ALA A 77 13.65 -0.97 -7.40
N ASN A 78 12.32 -1.14 -7.33
CA ASN A 78 11.63 -2.09 -8.19
C ASN A 78 10.53 -1.50 -9.07
N PHE A 79 10.04 -0.29 -8.77
CA PHE A 79 8.86 0.28 -9.42
C PHE A 79 9.09 1.68 -9.99
N SER A 80 10.29 1.96 -10.44
CA SER A 80 10.56 3.24 -11.11
C SER A 80 9.61 3.45 -12.29
N GLY A 81 8.98 4.61 -12.37
CA GLY A 81 8.01 4.94 -13.40
C GLY A 81 6.56 4.63 -13.05
N TRP A 82 6.33 3.93 -11.95
CA TRP A 82 4.98 3.65 -11.45
C TRP A 82 4.44 4.79 -10.59
N GLU A 83 3.11 4.84 -10.41
CA GLU A 83 2.46 5.71 -9.43
C GLU A 83 2.19 4.92 -8.15
N PHE A 84 2.46 5.55 -7.02
CA PHE A 84 2.14 5.00 -5.70
C PHE A 84 1.16 5.93 -5.00
N TRP A 85 0.01 5.39 -4.60
CA TRP A 85 -1.00 6.11 -3.85
C TRP A 85 -1.12 5.53 -2.45
N LEU A 86 -0.96 6.39 -1.45
CA LEU A 86 -0.96 6.01 -0.05
C LEU A 86 -2.07 6.73 0.68
N LEU A 87 -2.87 5.98 1.44
CA LEU A 87 -3.79 6.58 2.39
C LEU A 87 -3.07 6.73 3.73
N SER A 88 -2.76 7.96 4.11
CA SER A 88 -1.99 8.25 5.33
C SER A 88 -2.86 8.89 6.40
N GLY A 89 -2.90 8.28 7.57
CA GLY A 89 -3.48 8.86 8.78
C GLY A 89 -2.40 9.43 9.73
N ASN A 90 -1.13 9.41 9.33
CA ASN A 90 -0.03 9.87 10.15
C ASN A 90 1.09 10.51 9.31
N PRO A 91 1.13 11.86 9.27
CA PRO A 91 2.15 12.55 8.45
C PRO A 91 3.58 12.38 8.98
N ARG A 92 3.75 12.00 10.24
CA ARG A 92 5.09 11.74 10.80
C ARG A 92 5.72 10.47 10.23
N LEU A 93 4.92 9.51 9.77
CA LEU A 93 5.43 8.27 9.19
C LEU A 93 5.76 8.42 7.70
N THR A 94 5.00 9.21 6.96
CA THR A 94 5.18 9.31 5.51
C THR A 94 6.54 9.86 5.10
N LYS A 95 7.18 10.67 5.93
CA LYS A 95 8.53 11.19 5.64
C LYS A 95 9.57 10.09 5.52
N TYR A 96 9.35 8.94 6.15
CA TYR A 96 10.28 7.81 6.10
C TYR A 96 10.24 7.02 4.80
N LEU A 97 9.26 7.27 3.95
CA LEU A 97 9.27 6.76 2.57
C LEU A 97 10.39 7.39 1.75
N LYS A 98 10.83 8.59 2.11
CA LYS A 98 11.85 9.38 1.40
C LYS A 98 11.53 9.55 -0.08
N MET A 99 10.27 9.86 -0.34
CA MET A 99 9.76 10.17 -1.68
C MET A 99 9.03 11.51 -1.63
N LYS A 100 9.10 12.25 -2.72
CA LYS A 100 8.40 13.53 -2.84
C LYS A 100 7.01 13.29 -3.38
N SER A 101 6.00 13.75 -2.65
CA SER A 101 4.61 13.68 -3.09
C SER A 101 4.35 14.68 -4.22
N SER A 102 3.52 14.27 -5.18
CA SER A 102 3.07 15.16 -6.26
C SER A 102 1.65 15.69 -6.04
N LEU A 103 0.87 15.03 -5.17
CA LEU A 103 -0.50 15.43 -4.87
C LEU A 103 -0.88 14.94 -3.48
N LYS A 104 -1.62 15.77 -2.73
CA LYS A 104 -2.19 15.40 -1.43
C LYS A 104 -3.64 15.83 -1.39
N ILE A 105 -4.54 14.89 -1.12
CA ILE A 105 -5.97 15.15 -1.02
C ILE A 105 -6.43 14.87 0.41
N PRO A 106 -6.93 15.88 1.14
CA PRO A 106 -7.45 15.65 2.49
C PRO A 106 -8.76 14.88 2.43
N LEU A 107 -8.92 13.92 3.34
CA LEU A 107 -10.16 13.17 3.48
C LEU A 107 -10.27 12.59 4.89
N SER A 108 -11.44 12.08 5.25
CA SER A 108 -11.67 11.42 6.53
C SER A 108 -11.88 9.92 6.31
N ASN A 109 -11.24 9.12 7.15
CA ASN A 109 -11.39 7.66 7.14
C ASN A 109 -11.77 7.20 8.56
N GLY A 110 -13.06 6.89 8.77
CA GLY A 110 -13.53 6.46 10.08
C GLY A 110 -13.30 7.49 11.18
N GLY A 111 -13.49 8.79 10.88
CA GLY A 111 -13.28 9.87 11.84
C GLY A 111 -11.84 10.32 12.01
N ILE A 112 -10.92 9.74 11.25
CA ILE A 112 -9.50 10.11 11.28
C ILE A 112 -9.20 11.04 10.11
N ASP A 113 -8.53 12.15 10.39
CA ASP A 113 -8.02 13.03 9.34
C ASP A 113 -6.91 12.34 8.59
N CYS A 114 -7.16 12.08 7.30
CA CYS A 114 -6.23 11.39 6.42
C CYS A 114 -5.83 12.25 5.25
N ARG A 115 -4.78 11.80 4.55
CA ARG A 115 -4.38 12.35 3.25
C ARG A 115 -4.28 11.21 2.27
N TRP A 116 -4.85 11.40 1.10
CA TRP A 116 -4.65 10.52 -0.04
C TRP A 116 -3.49 11.10 -0.84
N ILE A 117 -2.35 10.44 -0.84
CA ILE A 117 -1.09 11.01 -1.32
C ILE A 117 -0.61 10.25 -2.54
N LYS A 118 -0.29 10.99 -3.60
CA LYS A 118 0.28 10.44 -4.83
C LYS A 118 1.79 10.68 -4.85
N TYR A 119 2.52 9.65 -5.19
CA TYR A 119 3.96 9.70 -5.45
C TYR A 119 4.23 9.17 -6.85
N LEU A 120 5.11 9.82 -7.59
CA LEU A 120 5.70 9.28 -8.81
C LEU A 120 7.01 8.61 -8.41
N ILE A 121 7.12 7.31 -8.64
CA ILE A 121 8.29 6.54 -8.22
C ILE A 121 9.41 6.75 -9.24
N ARG A 122 10.54 7.22 -8.76
CA ARG A 122 11.70 7.55 -9.61
C ARG A 122 12.91 6.71 -9.27
#